data_ca48470cef79189155a9dc5c1e98f776
#
_entry.id   ca48470cef79189155a9dc5c1e98f776
#
_cell.length_a   1.000
_cell.length_b   1.000
_cell.length_c   1.000
_cell.angle_alpha   90.00
_cell.angle_beta   90.00
_cell.angle_gamma   90.00
#
_symmetry.space_group_name_H-M   'P 1'
#
loop_
_entity.id
_entity.type
_entity.pdbx_description
1 polymer ?
#
loop_
_entity_poly.entity_id
_entity_poly.type
_entity_poly.pdbx_seq_one_letter_code
_entity_poly.pdbx_strand_id
1 'polypeptide(L)'
;MKELNTHVRPSLPFTNKMKKEYKILVPDMLPIHFSILIEVISSYGYNLELLKNVSPKVQEEGLKYVHNDTCYPALCTIGQMIDALNSGNYDLDRTAVMITQTGGGCRASNYIHLLRKAMVKAGYPNVPVVSLNISGLEKDSSFKLTLPMLVKMLCALCYGDLLTLLKNQIEPYEVEKGAAAEVVNKWTGNIAKQLNKNKGWTFKAFEKNMRSIVSDFAKIERNVTPKVKVGVVGEIYVKYSALANNGLEAFLRSQDCEVNIPGIISFICFKIDNRIEDIKLYGGSKAKDAICKMLLNIVMKIESIMHGVLDEYDQFEKPASYSELKEMVSDVIGYGAKMGEGWLLTAEMVELIRSGYGNIVCAQPFGCLPNHIVGKGMIRKLRSLYPEANIVPIDYDPGATRVNQENRIKLMLAVAAERIGKSSENEQKEDKKEEAKVLETV
;
A
#
# COMPACT_ATOMS: atom_id res chain seq x y z
N MET A 1 33.44 -20.20 28.74
CA MET A 1 32.39 -19.61 27.87
C MET A 1 31.55 -20.78 27.38
N LYS A 2 30.35 -21.00 27.95
CA LYS A 2 29.41 -21.99 27.43
C LYS A 2 28.90 -21.46 26.10
N GLU A 3 29.13 -22.20 25.02
CA GLU A 3 28.55 -21.94 23.71
C GLU A 3 27.04 -21.77 23.88
N LEU A 4 26.53 -20.59 23.55
CA LEU A 4 25.11 -20.38 23.37
C LEU A 4 24.70 -21.18 22.13
N ASN A 5 24.27 -22.42 22.35
CA ASN A 5 23.63 -23.23 21.35
C ASN A 5 22.28 -22.58 21.03
N THR A 6 22.30 -21.59 20.15
CA THR A 6 21.11 -20.91 19.59
C THR A 6 20.44 -21.77 18.50
N HIS A 7 20.19 -23.04 18.83
CA HIS A 7 19.19 -23.79 18.05
C HIS A 7 17.82 -23.19 18.40
N VAL A 8 17.43 -22.15 17.63
CA VAL A 8 16.03 -21.74 17.58
C VAL A 8 15.25 -23.02 17.23
N ARG A 9 14.45 -23.54 18.18
CA ARG A 9 13.57 -24.67 17.90
C ARG A 9 12.78 -24.30 16.66
N PRO A 10 12.74 -25.15 15.61
CA PRO A 10 11.92 -24.86 14.46
C PRO A 10 10.49 -24.61 14.95
N SER A 11 9.87 -23.52 14.51
CA SER A 11 8.46 -23.26 14.83
C SER A 11 7.63 -24.46 14.37
N LEU A 12 6.54 -24.74 15.10
CA LEU A 12 5.64 -25.83 14.74
C LEU A 12 5.21 -25.69 13.28
N PRO A 13 5.40 -26.71 12.41
CA PRO A 13 4.99 -26.61 11.02
C PRO A 13 3.47 -26.55 10.91
N PHE A 14 2.96 -25.65 10.07
CA PHE A 14 1.54 -25.57 9.78
C PHE A 14 1.13 -26.74 8.86
N THR A 15 0.26 -27.64 9.36
CA THR A 15 -0.14 -28.89 8.69
C THR A 15 -1.48 -28.77 7.97
N ASN A 16 -1.80 -29.73 7.08
CA ASN A 16 -3.11 -29.80 6.40
C ASN A 16 -4.28 -29.99 7.39
N LYS A 17 -4.07 -30.63 8.54
CA LYS A 17 -5.10 -30.76 9.58
C LYS A 17 -5.42 -29.40 10.18
N MET A 18 -4.40 -28.60 10.49
CA MET A 18 -4.56 -27.26 11.04
C MET A 18 -5.29 -26.30 10.10
N LYS A 19 -5.22 -26.53 8.80
CA LYS A 19 -5.86 -25.68 7.77
C LYS A 19 -7.35 -25.41 8.05
N LYS A 20 -8.08 -26.41 8.54
CA LYS A 20 -9.53 -26.31 8.82
C LYS A 20 -9.83 -25.91 10.26
N GLU A 21 -8.96 -26.25 11.19
CA GLU A 21 -9.20 -26.13 12.62
C GLU A 21 -8.63 -24.84 13.22
N TYR A 22 -7.56 -24.30 12.61
CA TYR A 22 -6.82 -23.17 13.14
C TYR A 22 -7.32 -21.84 12.54
N LYS A 23 -7.43 -20.85 13.40
CA LYS A 23 -7.58 -19.46 13.00
C LYS A 23 -6.20 -18.88 12.71
N ILE A 24 -6.03 -18.26 11.54
CA ILE A 24 -4.77 -17.65 11.11
C ILE A 24 -4.89 -16.13 11.23
N LEU A 25 -4.14 -15.53 12.14
CA LEU A 25 -4.12 -14.09 12.38
C LEU A 25 -3.18 -13.41 11.37
N VAL A 26 -3.68 -12.35 10.73
CA VAL A 26 -2.98 -11.60 9.69
C VAL A 26 -2.89 -10.12 10.08
N PRO A 27 -1.70 -9.49 10.08
CA PRO A 27 -1.59 -8.05 10.30
C PRO A 27 -2.34 -7.29 9.21
N ASP A 28 -3.01 -6.19 9.58
CA ASP A 28 -3.67 -5.32 8.62
C ASP A 28 -2.72 -4.24 8.10
N MET A 29 -2.78 -4.00 6.79
CA MET A 29 -2.06 -2.92 6.12
C MET A 29 -3.02 -2.08 5.26
N LEU A 30 -3.88 -2.73 4.50
CA LEU A 30 -4.81 -2.18 3.54
C LEU A 30 -6.21 -2.73 3.81
N PRO A 31 -7.03 -2.11 4.66
CA PRO A 31 -8.29 -2.69 5.14
C PRO A 31 -9.24 -3.14 4.04
N ILE A 32 -9.42 -2.32 2.98
CA ILE A 32 -10.30 -2.63 1.84
C ILE A 32 -9.77 -3.87 1.10
N HIS A 33 -8.51 -3.83 0.69
CA HIS A 33 -7.87 -4.91 -0.07
C HIS A 33 -7.81 -6.22 0.72
N PHE A 34 -7.39 -6.13 1.97
CA PHE A 34 -7.19 -7.31 2.82
C PHE A 34 -8.52 -7.95 3.21
N SER A 35 -9.60 -7.18 3.38
CA SER A 35 -10.93 -7.74 3.57
C SER A 35 -11.38 -8.60 2.38
N ILE A 36 -11.05 -8.20 1.15
CA ILE A 36 -11.34 -9.00 -0.05
C ILE A 36 -10.40 -10.21 -0.14
N LEU A 37 -9.09 -10.00 0.12
CA LEU A 37 -8.07 -11.06 0.06
C LEU A 37 -8.36 -12.21 1.04
N ILE A 38 -8.78 -11.90 2.26
CA ILE A 38 -9.15 -12.91 3.26
C ILE A 38 -10.25 -13.82 2.71
N GLU A 39 -11.28 -13.28 2.09
CA GLU A 39 -12.36 -14.07 1.52
C GLU A 39 -11.89 -14.94 0.34
N VAL A 40 -10.94 -14.43 -0.48
CA VAL A 40 -10.30 -15.25 -1.51
C VAL A 40 -9.59 -16.44 -0.88
N ILE A 41 -8.73 -16.21 0.11
CA ILE A 41 -7.95 -17.27 0.75
C ILE A 41 -8.87 -18.24 1.51
N SER A 42 -9.90 -17.73 2.17
CA SER A 42 -10.89 -18.52 2.89
C SER A 42 -11.67 -19.47 1.96
N SER A 43 -11.92 -19.07 0.71
CA SER A 43 -12.54 -19.94 -0.30
C SER A 43 -11.74 -21.21 -0.63
N TYR A 44 -10.45 -21.22 -0.27
CA TYR A 44 -9.56 -22.38 -0.39
C TYR A 44 -9.47 -23.20 0.92
N GLY A 45 -10.32 -22.91 1.91
CA GLY A 45 -10.47 -23.67 3.15
C GLY A 45 -9.52 -23.24 4.26
N TYR A 46 -8.96 -22.05 4.22
CA TYR A 46 -8.23 -21.44 5.33
C TYR A 46 -9.16 -20.53 6.14
N ASN A 47 -8.95 -20.44 7.46
CA ASN A 47 -9.71 -19.54 8.32
C ASN A 47 -8.80 -18.39 8.76
N LEU A 48 -8.91 -17.23 8.07
CA LEU A 48 -8.10 -16.06 8.33
C LEU A 48 -8.89 -14.99 9.09
N GLU A 49 -8.21 -14.28 9.97
CA GLU A 49 -8.74 -13.10 10.64
C GLU A 49 -7.74 -11.94 10.56
N LEU A 50 -8.22 -10.77 10.08
CA LEU A 50 -7.45 -9.52 10.10
C LEU A 50 -7.40 -8.95 11.51
N LEU A 51 -6.20 -8.65 11.96
CA LEU A 51 -5.98 -7.97 13.23
C LEU A 51 -6.40 -6.51 13.14
N LYS A 52 -7.17 -6.04 14.13
CA LYS A 52 -7.68 -4.66 14.20
C LYS A 52 -7.13 -3.86 15.38
N ASN A 53 -6.22 -4.45 16.15
CA ASN A 53 -5.59 -3.79 17.29
C ASN A 53 -4.57 -2.74 16.81
N VAL A 54 -4.81 -1.48 17.15
CA VAL A 54 -4.03 -0.30 16.69
C VAL A 54 -3.59 0.59 17.87
N SER A 55 -3.57 0.03 19.09
CA SER A 55 -3.16 0.77 20.28
C SER A 55 -1.63 0.97 20.37
N PRO A 56 -1.13 1.95 21.15
CA PRO A 56 0.30 2.10 21.43
C PRO A 56 0.97 0.84 21.97
N LYS A 57 0.21 -0.02 22.66
CA LYS A 57 0.67 -1.31 23.18
C LYS A 57 1.26 -2.22 22.09
N VAL A 58 0.77 -2.11 20.86
CA VAL A 58 1.33 -2.85 19.71
C VAL A 58 2.81 -2.51 19.50
N GLN A 59 3.15 -1.22 19.56
CA GLN A 59 4.54 -0.78 19.41
C GLN A 59 5.40 -1.19 20.62
N GLU A 60 4.85 -1.12 21.83
CA GLU A 60 5.51 -1.57 23.05
C GLU A 60 5.84 -3.07 23.01
N GLU A 61 4.89 -3.92 22.60
CA GLU A 61 5.12 -5.35 22.41
C GLU A 61 6.15 -5.62 21.29
N GLY A 62 6.11 -4.84 20.22
CA GLY A 62 7.13 -4.90 19.18
C GLY A 62 8.53 -4.61 19.71
N LEU A 63 8.72 -3.52 20.45
CA LEU A 63 10.00 -3.13 21.07
C LEU A 63 10.52 -4.17 22.05
N LYS A 64 9.63 -4.83 22.78
CA LYS A 64 9.99 -5.83 23.80
C LYS A 64 10.59 -7.10 23.21
N TYR A 65 10.11 -7.53 22.04
CA TYR A 65 10.47 -8.82 21.46
C TYR A 65 11.27 -8.75 20.17
N VAL A 66 11.26 -7.62 19.48
CA VAL A 66 12.05 -7.36 18.27
C VAL A 66 13.17 -6.39 18.61
N HIS A 67 14.33 -6.58 18.00
CA HIS A 67 15.47 -5.69 18.21
C HIS A 67 15.17 -4.31 17.63
N ASN A 68 15.50 -3.23 18.35
CA ASN A 68 15.23 -1.85 17.96
C ASN A 68 15.99 -1.41 16.69
N ASP A 69 17.10 -2.07 16.33
CA ASP A 69 17.80 -1.83 15.05
C ASP A 69 17.08 -2.44 13.84
N THR A 70 15.97 -3.15 14.07
CA THR A 70 15.13 -3.65 13.00
C THR A 70 14.25 -2.52 12.47
N CYS A 71 13.90 -2.57 11.17
CA CYS A 71 13.05 -1.54 10.58
C CYS A 71 11.66 -1.52 11.26
N TYR A 72 11.10 -0.33 11.37
CA TYR A 72 9.84 -0.06 12.06
C TYR A 72 8.64 -0.93 11.61
N PRO A 73 8.43 -1.26 10.31
CA PRO A 73 7.36 -2.16 9.89
C PRO A 73 7.44 -3.55 10.53
N ALA A 74 8.64 -4.11 10.70
CA ALA A 74 8.80 -5.41 11.37
C ALA A 74 8.35 -5.34 12.83
N LEU A 75 8.67 -4.24 13.50
CA LEU A 75 8.30 -4.00 14.89
C LEU A 75 6.77 -3.89 15.02
N CYS A 76 6.10 -3.12 14.15
CA CYS A 76 4.65 -2.96 14.18
C CYS A 76 3.92 -4.27 13.86
N THR A 77 4.30 -4.99 12.79
CA THR A 77 3.61 -6.22 12.38
C THR A 77 3.77 -7.35 13.40
N ILE A 78 4.98 -7.52 13.95
CA ILE A 78 5.24 -8.54 14.98
C ILE A 78 4.59 -8.17 16.30
N GLY A 79 4.66 -6.90 16.69
CA GLY A 79 4.00 -6.39 17.89
C GLY A 79 2.48 -6.56 17.83
N GLN A 80 1.85 -6.31 16.66
CA GLN A 80 0.41 -6.49 16.46
C GLN A 80 -0.03 -7.94 16.70
N MET A 81 0.75 -8.91 16.19
CA MET A 81 0.44 -10.32 16.41
C MET A 81 0.63 -10.73 17.88
N ILE A 82 1.70 -10.28 18.55
CA ILE A 82 1.96 -10.61 19.96
C ILE A 82 0.93 -9.95 20.87
N ASP A 83 0.58 -8.67 20.63
CA ASP A 83 -0.47 -7.99 21.38
C ASP A 83 -1.83 -8.70 21.23
N ALA A 84 -2.16 -9.15 20.02
CA ALA A 84 -3.37 -9.95 19.79
C ALA A 84 -3.36 -11.27 20.60
N LEU A 85 -2.26 -12.01 20.60
CA LEU A 85 -2.13 -13.25 21.38
C LEU A 85 -2.18 -13.00 22.90
N ASN A 86 -1.61 -11.88 23.38
CA ASN A 86 -1.66 -11.46 24.78
C ASN A 86 -3.07 -11.03 25.23
N SER A 87 -4.00 -10.75 24.29
CA SER A 87 -5.35 -10.27 24.61
C SER A 87 -6.25 -11.29 25.33
N GLY A 88 -5.91 -12.59 25.22
CA GLY A 88 -6.72 -13.68 25.74
C GLY A 88 -7.96 -14.01 24.88
N ASN A 89 -8.15 -13.34 23.74
CA ASN A 89 -9.32 -13.54 22.87
C ASN A 89 -9.17 -14.74 21.91
N TYR A 90 -8.00 -15.38 21.90
CA TYR A 90 -7.67 -16.47 20.97
C TYR A 90 -7.30 -17.75 21.70
N ASP A 91 -7.84 -18.88 21.24
CA ASP A 91 -7.42 -20.21 21.65
C ASP A 91 -6.04 -20.51 21.04
N LEU A 92 -5.00 -20.44 21.87
CA LEU A 92 -3.61 -20.61 21.44
C LEU A 92 -3.32 -21.98 20.82
N ASP A 93 -4.05 -23.03 21.23
CA ASP A 93 -3.91 -24.38 20.68
C ASP A 93 -4.52 -24.53 19.29
N ARG A 94 -5.31 -23.54 18.85
CA ARG A 94 -5.96 -23.48 17.53
C ARG A 94 -5.73 -22.17 16.79
N THR A 95 -4.65 -21.47 17.13
CA THR A 95 -4.25 -20.22 16.51
C THR A 95 -2.93 -20.36 15.79
N ALA A 96 -2.81 -19.74 14.62
CA ALA A 96 -1.56 -19.55 13.88
C ALA A 96 -1.43 -18.06 13.51
N VAL A 97 -0.23 -17.62 13.19
CA VAL A 97 0.02 -16.26 12.68
C VAL A 97 0.61 -16.34 11.28
N MET A 98 0.30 -15.35 10.43
CA MET A 98 0.78 -15.31 9.05
C MET A 98 1.50 -13.99 8.77
N ILE A 99 2.62 -14.08 8.03
CA ILE A 99 3.34 -12.92 7.52
C ILE A 99 3.82 -13.17 6.09
N THR A 100 3.94 -12.11 5.30
CA THR A 100 4.51 -12.18 3.95
C THR A 100 6.03 -12.27 3.99
N GLN A 101 6.62 -13.00 3.03
CA GLN A 101 8.06 -13.08 2.83
C GLN A 101 8.41 -12.71 1.39
N THR A 102 9.01 -11.55 1.19
CA THR A 102 9.21 -10.97 -0.16
C THR A 102 10.38 -11.55 -0.94
N GLY A 103 11.39 -12.12 -0.27
CA GLY A 103 12.56 -12.75 -0.91
C GLY A 103 13.49 -11.82 -1.67
N GLY A 104 13.52 -10.53 -1.31
CA GLY A 104 14.44 -9.53 -1.88
C GLY A 104 15.58 -9.17 -0.94
N GLY A 105 16.40 -8.19 -1.32
CA GLY A 105 17.50 -7.64 -0.48
C GLY A 105 17.04 -6.75 0.67
N CYS A 106 15.74 -6.55 0.85
CA CYS A 106 15.14 -5.83 1.97
C CYS A 106 14.97 -6.74 3.19
N ARG A 107 14.97 -6.17 4.40
CA ARG A 107 14.75 -6.91 5.67
C ARG A 107 13.40 -7.62 5.74
N ALA A 108 12.39 -7.20 4.95
CA ALA A 108 11.10 -7.88 4.85
C ALA A 108 11.20 -9.36 4.44
N SER A 109 12.27 -9.76 3.75
CA SER A 109 12.55 -11.17 3.46
C SER A 109 12.87 -12.00 4.70
N ASN A 110 13.26 -11.36 5.81
CA ASN A 110 13.65 -11.99 7.08
C ASN A 110 12.61 -11.82 8.20
N TYR A 111 11.49 -11.13 7.98
CA TYR A 111 10.48 -10.90 9.02
C TYR A 111 9.95 -12.19 9.62
N ILE A 112 9.83 -13.25 8.83
CA ILE A 112 9.38 -14.56 9.33
C ILE A 112 10.28 -15.14 10.41
N HIS A 113 11.60 -15.02 10.25
CA HIS A 113 12.56 -15.50 11.24
C HIS A 113 12.57 -14.61 12.49
N LEU A 114 12.41 -13.30 12.32
CA LEU A 114 12.24 -12.36 13.44
C LEU A 114 10.97 -12.67 14.21
N LEU A 115 9.85 -12.92 13.52
CA LEU A 115 8.58 -13.29 14.13
C LEU A 115 8.73 -14.60 14.92
N ARG A 116 9.29 -15.66 14.33
CA ARG A 116 9.52 -16.93 15.03
C ARG A 116 10.34 -16.76 16.30
N LYS A 117 11.40 -15.96 16.25
CA LYS A 117 12.23 -15.64 17.42
C LYS A 117 11.43 -14.85 18.47
N ALA A 118 10.64 -13.88 18.05
CA ALA A 118 9.79 -13.09 18.92
C ALA A 118 8.71 -13.94 19.59
N MET A 119 8.07 -14.85 18.86
CA MET A 119 7.06 -15.79 19.38
C MET A 119 7.64 -16.66 20.50
N VAL A 120 8.84 -17.23 20.32
CA VAL A 120 9.51 -18.02 21.36
C VAL A 120 9.80 -17.18 22.61
N LYS A 121 10.30 -15.95 22.42
CA LYS A 121 10.58 -15.03 23.53
C LYS A 121 9.32 -14.58 24.27
N ALA A 122 8.21 -14.43 23.55
CA ALA A 122 6.91 -14.02 24.10
C ALA A 122 6.18 -15.17 24.82
N GLY A 123 6.72 -16.40 24.79
CA GLY A 123 6.10 -17.56 25.43
C GLY A 123 5.15 -18.36 24.54
N TYR A 124 5.16 -18.13 23.21
CA TYR A 124 4.30 -18.78 22.22
C TYR A 124 5.05 -19.73 21.27
N PRO A 125 5.93 -20.66 21.76
CA PRO A 125 6.74 -21.50 20.88
C PRO A 125 5.91 -22.50 20.06
N ASN A 126 4.66 -22.78 20.48
CA ASN A 126 3.77 -23.75 19.86
C ASN A 126 2.78 -23.16 18.89
N VAL A 127 2.73 -21.82 18.74
CA VAL A 127 1.87 -21.15 17.76
C VAL A 127 2.55 -21.20 16.38
N PRO A 128 1.95 -21.85 15.36
CA PRO A 128 2.54 -21.96 14.04
C PRO A 128 2.69 -20.59 13.36
N VAL A 129 3.82 -20.39 12.67
CA VAL A 129 4.07 -19.19 11.86
C VAL A 129 4.03 -19.56 10.38
N VAL A 130 3.02 -19.06 9.67
CA VAL A 130 2.77 -19.32 8.25
C VAL A 130 3.44 -18.25 7.40
N SER A 131 4.25 -18.67 6.44
CA SER A 131 4.85 -17.79 5.44
C SER A 131 3.97 -17.69 4.20
N LEU A 132 3.48 -16.49 3.89
CA LEU A 132 2.92 -16.20 2.58
C LEU A 132 4.07 -15.90 1.61
N ASN A 133 4.52 -16.92 0.90
CA ASN A 133 5.77 -16.90 0.16
C ASN A 133 5.55 -17.34 -1.29
N ILE A 134 5.68 -16.40 -2.22
CA ILE A 134 5.59 -16.65 -3.67
C ILE A 134 6.95 -17.12 -4.24
N SER A 135 8.05 -16.83 -3.55
CA SER A 135 9.42 -17.10 -4.03
C SER A 135 9.93 -18.52 -3.75
N GLY A 136 9.14 -19.36 -3.07
CA GLY A 136 9.52 -20.75 -2.76
C GLY A 136 10.63 -20.88 -1.72
N LEU A 137 10.86 -19.87 -0.88
CA LEU A 137 11.89 -19.87 0.16
C LEU A 137 11.59 -20.85 1.31
N GLU A 138 10.33 -21.18 1.54
CA GLU A 138 9.91 -22.19 2.51
C GLU A 138 9.21 -23.36 1.83
N LYS A 139 9.74 -24.57 2.04
CA LYS A 139 9.22 -25.81 1.46
C LYS A 139 8.28 -26.57 2.40
N ASP A 140 8.32 -26.29 3.69
CA ASP A 140 7.71 -27.14 4.73
C ASP A 140 6.32 -26.65 5.20
N SER A 141 5.75 -25.62 4.55
CA SER A 141 4.41 -25.12 4.89
C SER A 141 3.34 -25.82 4.06
N SER A 142 2.28 -26.30 4.73
CA SER A 142 1.07 -26.77 4.05
C SER A 142 0.21 -25.66 3.44
N PHE A 143 0.63 -24.40 3.57
CA PHE A 143 0.01 -23.26 2.89
C PHE A 143 0.47 -23.23 1.43
N LYS A 144 -0.44 -23.54 0.52
CA LYS A 144 -0.14 -23.65 -0.92
C LYS A 144 -0.89 -22.59 -1.71
N LEU A 145 -0.13 -21.78 -2.47
CA LEU A 145 -0.67 -20.86 -3.46
C LEU A 145 -0.88 -21.60 -4.79
N THR A 146 -2.11 -21.59 -5.31
CA THR A 146 -2.44 -22.11 -6.64
C THR A 146 -2.56 -20.97 -7.65
N LEU A 147 -2.35 -21.24 -8.93
CA LEU A 147 -2.45 -20.21 -9.97
C LEU A 147 -3.83 -19.51 -9.99
N PRO A 148 -4.97 -20.23 -9.92
CA PRO A 148 -6.27 -19.56 -9.82
C PRO A 148 -6.42 -18.68 -8.57
N MET A 149 -5.84 -19.10 -7.44
CA MET A 149 -5.83 -18.30 -6.20
C MET A 149 -5.03 -17.01 -6.40
N LEU A 150 -3.84 -17.10 -7.02
CA LEU A 150 -3.01 -15.92 -7.32
C LEU A 150 -3.73 -14.92 -8.23
N VAL A 151 -4.39 -15.39 -9.30
CA VAL A 151 -5.14 -14.49 -10.21
C VAL A 151 -6.29 -13.82 -9.47
N LYS A 152 -7.05 -14.53 -8.64
CA LYS A 152 -8.11 -13.93 -7.82
C LYS A 152 -7.55 -12.90 -6.82
N MET A 153 -6.40 -13.18 -6.22
CA MET A 153 -5.72 -12.23 -5.32
C MET A 153 -5.30 -10.97 -6.07
N LEU A 154 -4.78 -11.08 -7.30
CA LEU A 154 -4.45 -9.93 -8.14
C LEU A 154 -5.70 -9.11 -8.49
N CYS A 155 -6.80 -9.77 -8.87
CA CYS A 155 -8.07 -9.08 -9.09
C CYS A 155 -8.56 -8.38 -7.80
N ALA A 156 -8.45 -9.03 -6.64
CA ALA A 156 -8.83 -8.44 -5.35
C ALA A 156 -8.02 -7.18 -5.03
N LEU A 157 -6.71 -7.20 -5.29
CA LEU A 157 -5.84 -6.03 -5.11
C LEU A 157 -6.25 -4.88 -6.03
N CYS A 158 -6.51 -5.16 -7.32
CA CYS A 158 -6.92 -4.14 -8.26
C CYS A 158 -8.33 -3.57 -7.96
N TYR A 159 -9.27 -4.40 -7.47
CA TYR A 159 -10.54 -3.89 -6.96
C TYR A 159 -10.35 -2.96 -5.75
N GLY A 160 -9.44 -3.31 -4.85
CA GLY A 160 -9.09 -2.47 -3.72
C GLY A 160 -8.48 -1.15 -4.13
N ASP A 161 -7.56 -1.16 -5.12
CA ASP A 161 -6.96 0.06 -5.67
C ASP A 161 -8.03 0.99 -6.27
N LEU A 162 -8.95 0.47 -7.09
CA LEU A 162 -10.04 1.26 -7.67
C LEU A 162 -10.95 1.86 -6.58
N LEU A 163 -11.36 1.05 -5.60
CA LEU A 163 -12.22 1.53 -4.51
C LEU A 163 -11.54 2.62 -3.68
N THR A 164 -10.25 2.47 -3.41
CA THR A 164 -9.47 3.47 -2.66
C THR A 164 -9.27 4.75 -3.47
N LEU A 165 -8.94 4.62 -4.75
CA LEU A 165 -8.76 5.75 -5.66
C LEU A 165 -10.03 6.61 -5.75
N LEU A 166 -11.17 5.98 -6.05
CA LEU A 166 -12.44 6.68 -6.21
C LEU A 166 -12.93 7.29 -4.89
N LYS A 167 -12.79 6.56 -3.80
CA LYS A 167 -13.10 7.10 -2.47
C LYS A 167 -12.32 8.37 -2.19
N ASN A 168 -11.01 8.37 -2.45
CA ASN A 168 -10.15 9.50 -2.14
C ASN A 168 -10.44 10.73 -3.01
N GLN A 169 -10.94 10.53 -4.24
CA GLN A 169 -11.36 11.62 -5.13
C GLN A 169 -12.78 12.14 -4.84
N ILE A 170 -13.65 11.34 -4.21
CA ILE A 170 -15.05 11.71 -3.94
C ILE A 170 -15.25 12.24 -2.52
N GLU A 171 -14.71 11.55 -1.52
CA GLU A 171 -14.96 11.82 -0.09
C GLU A 171 -14.71 13.29 0.33
N PRO A 172 -13.69 14.01 -0.19
CA PRO A 172 -13.49 15.42 0.15
C PRO A 172 -14.63 16.33 -0.32
N TYR A 173 -15.35 15.94 -1.35
CA TYR A 173 -16.34 16.75 -2.08
C TYR A 173 -17.78 16.26 -1.92
N GLU A 174 -18.04 15.09 -1.31
CA GLU A 174 -19.38 14.54 -1.17
C GLU A 174 -20.31 15.47 -0.39
N VAL A 175 -21.54 15.69 -0.91
CA VAL A 175 -22.58 16.48 -0.27
C VAL A 175 -23.13 15.71 0.93
N GLU A 176 -23.50 14.45 0.73
CA GLU A 176 -23.91 13.54 1.79
C GLU A 176 -22.68 12.85 2.40
N LYS A 177 -22.33 13.24 3.63
CA LYS A 177 -21.15 12.72 4.32
C LYS A 177 -21.25 11.22 4.57
N GLY A 178 -20.25 10.48 4.08
CA GLY A 178 -20.16 9.03 4.18
C GLY A 178 -20.67 8.28 2.96
N ALA A 179 -21.23 8.94 1.95
CA ALA A 179 -21.73 8.30 0.73
C ALA A 179 -20.64 7.47 0.02
N ALA A 180 -19.43 8.02 -0.10
CA ALA A 180 -18.29 7.28 -0.67
C ALA A 180 -17.93 6.04 0.15
N ALA A 181 -17.95 6.13 1.48
CA ALA A 181 -17.67 5.00 2.36
C ALA A 181 -18.74 3.90 2.26
N GLU A 182 -20.02 4.26 2.08
CA GLU A 182 -21.10 3.30 1.86
C GLU A 182 -20.90 2.52 0.56
N VAL A 183 -20.51 3.19 -0.54
CA VAL A 183 -20.22 2.54 -1.81
C VAL A 183 -19.01 1.60 -1.67
N VAL A 184 -17.95 2.00 -0.95
CA VAL A 184 -16.81 1.14 -0.64
C VAL A 184 -17.26 -0.10 0.12
N ASN A 185 -18.03 0.05 1.19
CA ASN A 185 -18.50 -1.07 2.01
C ASN A 185 -19.37 -2.05 1.20
N LYS A 186 -20.30 -1.52 0.39
CA LYS A 186 -21.15 -2.28 -0.52
C LYS A 186 -20.32 -3.13 -1.47
N TRP A 187 -19.35 -2.53 -2.15
CA TRP A 187 -18.57 -3.22 -3.17
C TRP A 187 -17.50 -4.14 -2.58
N THR A 188 -16.86 -3.78 -1.49
CA THR A 188 -15.95 -4.67 -0.75
C THR A 188 -16.68 -5.98 -0.39
N GLY A 189 -17.87 -5.88 0.20
CA GLY A 189 -18.68 -7.06 0.53
C GLY A 189 -19.18 -7.85 -0.69
N ASN A 190 -19.56 -7.17 -1.77
CA ASN A 190 -20.04 -7.83 -3.00
C ASN A 190 -18.90 -8.57 -3.72
N ILE A 191 -17.73 -7.95 -3.88
CA ILE A 191 -16.56 -8.56 -4.52
C ILE A 191 -16.06 -9.74 -3.69
N ALA A 192 -15.94 -9.57 -2.38
CA ALA A 192 -15.56 -10.64 -1.46
C ALA A 192 -16.47 -11.88 -1.64
N LYS A 193 -17.79 -11.69 -1.63
CA LYS A 193 -18.77 -12.77 -1.87
C LYS A 193 -18.66 -13.40 -3.27
N GLN A 194 -18.40 -12.59 -4.32
CA GLN A 194 -18.23 -13.10 -5.68
C GLN A 194 -16.98 -13.98 -5.78
N LEU A 195 -15.84 -13.48 -5.30
CA LEU A 195 -14.55 -14.19 -5.36
C LEU A 195 -14.56 -15.47 -4.52
N ASN A 196 -15.21 -15.45 -3.35
CA ASN A 196 -15.44 -16.63 -2.53
C ASN A 196 -16.23 -17.71 -3.29
N LYS A 197 -17.26 -17.30 -4.05
CA LYS A 197 -18.07 -18.19 -4.91
C LYS A 197 -17.43 -18.47 -6.28
N ASN A 198 -16.15 -18.24 -6.46
CA ASN A 198 -15.42 -18.44 -7.71
C ASN A 198 -15.95 -17.61 -8.89
N LYS A 199 -16.45 -16.39 -8.64
CA LYS A 199 -16.99 -15.46 -9.63
C LYS A 199 -16.18 -14.13 -9.58
N GLY A 200 -16.38 -13.24 -10.56
CA GLY A 200 -15.82 -11.88 -10.53
C GLY A 200 -14.34 -11.74 -10.88
N TRP A 201 -13.64 -12.81 -11.29
CA TRP A 201 -12.21 -12.81 -11.58
C TRP A 201 -11.83 -13.09 -13.04
N THR A 202 -12.79 -13.52 -13.89
CA THR A 202 -12.56 -13.57 -15.33
C THR A 202 -12.54 -12.15 -15.89
N PHE A 203 -11.73 -11.85 -16.89
CA PHE A 203 -11.59 -10.48 -17.44
C PHE A 203 -12.92 -9.81 -17.74
N LYS A 204 -13.87 -10.53 -18.36
CA LYS A 204 -15.22 -10.02 -18.64
C LYS A 204 -16.02 -9.68 -17.37
N ALA A 205 -15.98 -10.54 -16.36
CA ALA A 205 -16.69 -10.31 -15.11
C ALA A 205 -16.00 -9.21 -14.27
N PHE A 206 -14.67 -9.17 -14.32
CA PHE A 206 -13.85 -8.14 -13.69
C PHE A 206 -14.16 -6.77 -14.27
N GLU A 207 -14.12 -6.61 -15.59
CA GLU A 207 -14.49 -5.37 -16.28
C GLU A 207 -15.92 -4.91 -15.97
N LYS A 208 -16.88 -5.84 -15.98
CA LYS A 208 -18.28 -5.53 -15.61
C LYS A 208 -18.38 -4.98 -14.19
N ASN A 209 -17.67 -5.58 -13.23
CA ASN A 209 -17.67 -5.09 -11.85
C ASN A 209 -17.01 -3.72 -11.76
N MET A 210 -15.85 -3.50 -12.44
CA MET A 210 -15.18 -2.19 -12.48
C MET A 210 -16.13 -1.09 -12.98
N ARG A 211 -16.83 -1.31 -14.11
CA ARG A 211 -17.84 -0.37 -14.64
C ARG A 211 -18.93 -0.08 -13.62
N SER A 212 -19.42 -1.09 -12.94
CA SER A 212 -20.46 -0.92 -11.93
C SER A 212 -19.96 -0.14 -10.71
N ILE A 213 -18.72 -0.36 -10.27
CA ILE A 213 -18.10 0.40 -9.19
C ILE A 213 -17.99 1.88 -9.59
N VAL A 214 -17.36 2.17 -10.72
CA VAL A 214 -17.17 3.55 -11.19
C VAL A 214 -18.53 4.26 -11.39
N SER A 215 -19.51 3.56 -11.98
CA SER A 215 -20.88 4.10 -12.13
C SER A 215 -21.55 4.44 -10.80
N ASP A 216 -21.34 3.65 -9.75
CA ASP A 216 -21.94 3.94 -8.44
C ASP A 216 -21.26 5.15 -7.76
N PHE A 217 -19.96 5.29 -7.87
CA PHE A 217 -19.25 6.49 -7.41
C PHE A 217 -19.63 7.73 -8.22
N ALA A 218 -19.83 7.59 -9.53
CA ALA A 218 -20.21 8.71 -10.41
C ALA A 218 -21.58 9.34 -10.08
N LYS A 219 -22.44 8.60 -9.37
CA LYS A 219 -23.77 9.08 -8.94
C LYS A 219 -23.74 9.86 -7.63
N ILE A 220 -22.62 9.86 -6.90
CA ILE A 220 -22.50 10.60 -5.65
C ILE A 220 -22.46 12.09 -5.96
N GLU A 221 -23.38 12.84 -5.37
CA GLU A 221 -23.43 14.30 -5.53
C GLU A 221 -22.22 14.95 -4.85
N ARG A 222 -21.57 15.88 -5.59
CA ARG A 222 -20.34 16.53 -5.14
C ARG A 222 -20.42 18.04 -5.24
N ASN A 223 -19.88 18.71 -4.25
CA ASN A 223 -19.60 20.15 -4.30
C ASN A 223 -18.09 20.34 -4.45
N VAL A 224 -17.62 20.48 -5.70
CA VAL A 224 -16.19 20.58 -6.01
C VAL A 224 -15.70 22.00 -5.72
N THR A 225 -14.91 22.13 -4.67
CA THR A 225 -14.26 23.38 -4.23
C THR A 225 -12.74 23.19 -4.31
N PRO A 226 -11.95 24.27 -4.53
CA PRO A 226 -10.50 24.17 -4.50
C PRO A 226 -10.00 23.63 -3.16
N LYS A 227 -9.22 22.55 -3.18
CA LYS A 227 -8.61 21.94 -1.99
C LYS A 227 -7.11 21.73 -2.19
N VAL A 228 -6.39 21.67 -1.08
CA VAL A 228 -4.98 21.26 -1.13
C VAL A 228 -4.91 19.79 -1.52
N LYS A 229 -4.31 19.50 -2.69
CA LYS A 229 -4.05 18.14 -3.14
C LYS A 229 -2.74 17.64 -2.55
N VAL A 230 -2.79 16.48 -1.87
CA VAL A 230 -1.66 15.88 -1.17
C VAL A 230 -1.41 14.46 -1.64
N GLY A 231 -0.21 14.21 -2.15
CA GLY A 231 0.26 12.86 -2.44
C GLY A 231 0.90 12.20 -1.20
N VAL A 232 0.69 10.90 -1.03
CA VAL A 232 1.36 10.12 0.02
C VAL A 232 2.14 8.99 -0.61
N VAL A 233 3.46 9.01 -0.46
CA VAL A 233 4.36 7.94 -0.88
C VAL A 233 5.17 7.44 0.30
N GLY A 234 5.91 6.36 0.14
CA GLY A 234 6.78 5.87 1.20
C GLY A 234 6.96 4.35 1.18
N GLU A 235 7.45 3.82 2.28
CA GLU A 235 7.55 2.38 2.48
C GLU A 235 6.15 1.77 2.54
N ILE A 236 5.98 0.66 1.86
CA ILE A 236 4.66 0.08 1.56
C ILE A 236 3.78 -0.12 2.81
N TYR A 237 4.33 -0.64 3.91
CA TYR A 237 3.56 -0.85 5.13
C TYR A 237 3.21 0.49 5.79
N VAL A 238 4.18 1.39 5.93
CA VAL A 238 3.98 2.71 6.56
C VAL A 238 3.08 3.61 5.69
N LYS A 239 3.20 3.54 4.37
CA LYS A 239 2.35 4.30 3.45
C LYS A 239 0.86 4.01 3.68
N TYR A 240 0.49 2.75 3.89
CA TYR A 240 -0.91 2.33 3.93
C TYR A 240 -1.46 2.08 5.34
N SER A 241 -0.63 1.64 6.29
CA SER A 241 -1.11 1.21 7.61
C SER A 241 -1.34 2.37 8.56
N ALA A 242 -2.60 2.60 8.93
CA ALA A 242 -2.95 3.60 9.94
C ALA A 242 -2.27 3.37 11.29
N LEU A 243 -1.96 2.11 11.64
CA LEU A 243 -1.17 1.77 12.82
C LEU A 243 0.26 2.33 12.73
N ALA A 244 0.90 2.19 11.55
CA ALA A 244 2.30 2.56 11.38
C ALA A 244 2.50 4.06 11.09
N ASN A 245 1.52 4.73 10.49
CA ASN A 245 1.61 6.14 10.10
C ASN A 245 0.75 7.08 10.98
N ASN A 246 0.30 6.60 12.14
CA ASN A 246 -0.51 7.38 13.09
C ASN A 246 -1.80 7.95 12.48
N GLY A 247 -2.41 7.24 11.50
CA GLY A 247 -3.64 7.66 10.84
C GLY A 247 -3.44 8.83 9.89
N LEU A 248 -2.34 8.86 9.15
CA LEU A 248 -1.94 9.96 8.23
C LEU A 248 -3.06 10.36 7.26
N GLU A 249 -3.72 9.40 6.61
CA GLU A 249 -4.80 9.68 5.66
C GLU A 249 -5.98 10.39 6.34
N ALA A 250 -6.40 9.90 7.51
CA ALA A 250 -7.47 10.53 8.30
C ALA A 250 -7.06 11.94 8.79
N PHE A 251 -5.79 12.12 9.17
CA PHE A 251 -5.26 13.43 9.54
C PHE A 251 -5.31 14.41 8.37
N LEU A 252 -4.85 14.04 7.18
CA LEU A 252 -4.89 14.90 6.00
C LEU A 252 -6.32 15.29 5.61
N ARG A 253 -7.27 14.35 5.67
CA ARG A 253 -8.69 14.64 5.47
C ARG A 253 -9.25 15.61 6.51
N SER A 254 -8.85 15.49 7.78
CA SER A 254 -9.23 16.45 8.83
C SER A 254 -8.70 17.87 8.60
N GLN A 255 -7.70 18.02 7.73
CA GLN A 255 -7.15 19.29 7.26
C GLN A 255 -7.76 19.73 5.93
N ASP A 256 -8.90 19.17 5.54
CA ASP A 256 -9.63 19.47 4.30
C ASP A 256 -8.83 19.26 3.00
N CYS A 257 -7.97 18.24 2.97
CA CYS A 257 -7.15 17.89 1.82
C CYS A 257 -7.81 16.82 0.94
N GLU A 258 -7.58 16.91 -0.37
CA GLU A 258 -7.74 15.78 -1.28
C GLU A 258 -6.46 14.94 -1.25
N VAL A 259 -6.59 13.64 -0.95
CA VAL A 259 -5.45 12.75 -0.74
C VAL A 259 -5.32 11.76 -1.88
N ASN A 260 -4.14 11.63 -2.47
CA ASN A 260 -3.81 10.58 -3.43
C ASN A 260 -2.72 9.66 -2.86
N ILE A 261 -3.02 8.37 -2.78
CA ILE A 261 -2.10 7.32 -2.35
C ILE A 261 -1.98 6.33 -3.51
N PRO A 262 -0.83 6.22 -4.20
CA PRO A 262 -0.64 5.28 -5.30
C PRO A 262 -1.01 3.85 -4.91
N GLY A 263 -1.68 3.13 -5.81
CA GLY A 263 -2.16 1.78 -5.60
C GLY A 263 -1.06 0.73 -5.46
N ILE A 264 -1.43 -0.48 -5.02
CA ILE A 264 -0.49 -1.57 -4.78
C ILE A 264 -0.14 -2.38 -6.04
N ILE A 265 -0.96 -2.30 -7.10
CA ILE A 265 -0.75 -3.08 -8.33
C ILE A 265 0.58 -2.72 -9.01
N SER A 266 0.95 -1.44 -9.06
CA SER A 266 2.24 -1.00 -9.60
C SER A 266 3.42 -1.61 -8.83
N PHE A 267 3.30 -1.78 -7.52
CA PHE A 267 4.32 -2.47 -6.72
C PHE A 267 4.42 -3.96 -7.07
N ILE A 268 3.32 -4.64 -7.38
CA ILE A 268 3.34 -6.04 -7.85
C ILE A 268 4.04 -6.14 -9.21
N CYS A 269 3.69 -5.25 -10.16
CA CYS A 269 4.39 -5.14 -11.45
C CYS A 269 5.89 -4.93 -11.25
N PHE A 270 6.29 -3.97 -10.41
CA PHE A 270 7.66 -3.67 -10.06
C PHE A 270 8.42 -4.88 -9.51
N LYS A 271 7.82 -5.68 -8.63
CA LYS A 271 8.45 -6.90 -8.09
C LYS A 271 8.69 -7.96 -9.14
N ILE A 272 7.80 -8.10 -10.11
CA ILE A 272 7.95 -9.04 -11.22
C ILE A 272 9.01 -8.52 -12.21
N ASP A 273 8.93 -7.24 -12.58
CA ASP A 273 9.82 -6.59 -13.54
C ASP A 273 11.28 -6.57 -13.04
N ASN A 274 11.50 -6.40 -11.73
CA ASN A 274 12.83 -6.52 -11.13
C ASN A 274 13.52 -7.85 -11.42
N ARG A 275 12.78 -8.94 -11.61
CA ARG A 275 13.36 -10.23 -12.00
C ARG A 275 13.79 -10.22 -13.47
N ILE A 276 13.06 -9.52 -14.32
CA ILE A 276 13.40 -9.33 -15.73
C ILE A 276 14.65 -8.45 -15.84
N GLU A 277 14.67 -7.33 -15.11
CA GLU A 277 15.83 -6.42 -15.07
C GLU A 277 17.09 -7.10 -14.49
N ASP A 278 16.94 -7.94 -13.45
CA ASP A 278 18.06 -8.74 -12.93
C ASP A 278 18.68 -9.64 -13.98
N ILE A 279 17.84 -10.30 -14.78
CA ILE A 279 18.31 -11.21 -15.83
C ILE A 279 19.01 -10.42 -16.94
N LYS A 280 18.54 -9.22 -17.25
CA LYS A 280 19.19 -8.33 -18.23
C LYS A 280 20.56 -7.84 -17.72
N LEU A 281 20.65 -7.43 -16.45
CA LEU A 281 21.87 -6.83 -15.88
C LEU A 281 22.93 -7.86 -15.50
N TYR A 282 22.52 -9.02 -15.01
CA TYR A 282 23.42 -9.99 -14.38
C TYR A 282 23.41 -11.36 -15.05
N GLY A 283 22.60 -11.52 -16.09
CA GLY A 283 22.38 -12.82 -16.73
C GLY A 283 21.41 -13.71 -15.93
N GLY A 284 21.01 -14.82 -16.53
CA GLY A 284 20.13 -15.78 -15.88
C GLY A 284 19.36 -16.68 -16.84
N SER A 285 18.36 -17.37 -16.31
CA SER A 285 17.54 -18.31 -17.06
C SER A 285 16.55 -17.63 -18.00
N LYS A 286 16.66 -17.89 -19.31
CA LYS A 286 15.69 -17.42 -20.33
C LYS A 286 14.27 -17.92 -20.05
N ALA A 287 14.12 -19.11 -19.46
CA ALA A 287 12.80 -19.62 -19.08
C ALA A 287 12.18 -18.81 -17.95
N LYS A 288 12.97 -18.41 -16.93
CA LYS A 288 12.50 -17.49 -15.87
C LYS A 288 12.11 -16.14 -16.45
N ASP A 289 12.88 -15.57 -17.36
CA ASP A 289 12.58 -14.31 -18.03
C ASP A 289 11.22 -14.40 -18.76
N ALA A 290 11.00 -15.43 -19.54
CA ALA A 290 9.74 -15.65 -20.26
C ALA A 290 8.53 -15.79 -19.31
N ILE A 291 8.69 -16.52 -18.19
CA ILE A 291 7.63 -16.67 -17.17
C ILE A 291 7.34 -15.32 -16.50
N CYS A 292 8.37 -14.57 -16.12
CA CYS A 292 8.17 -13.25 -15.51
C CYS A 292 7.48 -12.25 -16.45
N LYS A 293 7.87 -12.25 -17.74
CA LYS A 293 7.21 -11.44 -18.78
C LYS A 293 5.74 -11.82 -18.95
N MET A 294 5.43 -13.11 -18.98
CA MET A 294 4.04 -13.60 -19.05
C MET A 294 3.22 -13.15 -17.84
N LEU A 295 3.78 -13.28 -16.61
CA LEU A 295 3.11 -12.85 -15.39
C LEU A 295 2.91 -11.33 -15.36
N LEU A 296 3.92 -10.55 -15.75
CA LEU A 296 3.83 -9.10 -15.85
C LEU A 296 2.71 -8.67 -16.80
N ASN A 297 2.66 -9.31 -18.00
CA ASN A 297 1.60 -9.04 -18.97
C ASN A 297 0.19 -9.33 -18.43
N ILE A 298 0.03 -10.36 -17.60
CA ILE A 298 -1.27 -10.65 -16.94
C ILE A 298 -1.65 -9.52 -15.97
N VAL A 299 -0.71 -9.07 -15.14
CA VAL A 299 -0.99 -7.99 -14.18
C VAL A 299 -1.28 -6.68 -14.91
N MET A 300 -0.48 -6.33 -15.92
CA MET A 300 -0.70 -5.13 -16.75
C MET A 300 -2.03 -5.21 -17.52
N LYS A 301 -2.49 -6.41 -17.91
CA LYS A 301 -3.82 -6.57 -18.51
C LYS A 301 -4.94 -6.28 -17.52
N ILE A 302 -4.80 -6.71 -16.26
CA ILE A 302 -5.76 -6.40 -15.19
C ILE A 302 -5.79 -4.88 -14.95
N GLU A 303 -4.63 -4.24 -14.83
CA GLU A 303 -4.48 -2.78 -14.71
C GLU A 303 -5.14 -2.05 -15.90
N SER A 304 -4.87 -2.48 -17.13
CA SER A 304 -5.41 -1.84 -18.34
C SER A 304 -6.94 -1.88 -18.43
N ILE A 305 -7.59 -2.90 -17.85
CA ILE A 305 -9.05 -2.96 -17.78
C ILE A 305 -9.58 -1.86 -16.83
N MET A 306 -8.94 -1.67 -15.68
CA MET A 306 -9.29 -0.59 -14.74
C MET A 306 -9.15 0.77 -15.41
N HIS A 307 -8.02 1.01 -16.09
CA HIS A 307 -7.76 2.27 -16.80
C HIS A 307 -8.76 2.52 -17.92
N GLY A 308 -9.07 1.50 -18.72
CA GLY A 308 -10.06 1.62 -19.81
C GLY A 308 -11.46 1.95 -19.30
N VAL A 309 -11.83 1.49 -18.11
CA VAL A 309 -13.11 1.87 -17.50
C VAL A 309 -13.07 3.31 -16.98
N LEU A 310 -11.94 3.73 -16.38
CA LEU A 310 -11.80 5.12 -15.90
C LEU A 310 -11.79 6.12 -17.05
N ASP A 311 -11.24 5.78 -18.20
CA ASP A 311 -11.24 6.62 -19.41
C ASP A 311 -12.65 6.95 -19.94
N GLU A 312 -13.70 6.24 -19.49
CA GLU A 312 -15.09 6.52 -19.84
C GLU A 312 -15.74 7.61 -18.96
N TYR A 313 -15.02 8.12 -17.96
CA TYR A 313 -15.54 9.05 -16.97
C TYR A 313 -14.58 10.22 -16.75
N ASP A 314 -14.80 11.34 -17.45
CA ASP A 314 -13.96 12.56 -17.36
C ASP A 314 -13.83 13.14 -15.96
N GLN A 315 -14.74 12.77 -15.06
CA GLN A 315 -14.76 13.27 -13.68
C GLN A 315 -13.79 12.59 -12.71
N PHE A 316 -13.09 11.55 -13.15
CA PHE A 316 -12.12 10.82 -12.33
C PHE A 316 -10.73 10.90 -12.91
N GLU A 317 -9.76 11.24 -12.08
CA GLU A 317 -8.36 11.21 -12.45
C GLU A 317 -7.88 9.76 -12.45
N LYS A 318 -7.28 9.35 -13.57
CA LYS A 318 -6.68 8.03 -13.75
C LYS A 318 -5.22 8.06 -13.33
N PRO A 319 -4.72 7.07 -12.54
CA PRO A 319 -3.29 6.96 -12.26
C PRO A 319 -2.52 6.57 -13.52
N ALA A 320 -1.23 6.88 -13.55
CA ALA A 320 -0.35 6.40 -14.60
C ALA A 320 -0.25 4.86 -14.58
N SER A 321 -0.17 4.25 -15.76
CA SER A 321 0.11 2.83 -15.87
C SER A 321 1.54 2.50 -15.41
N TYR A 322 1.79 1.24 -15.06
CA TYR A 322 3.13 0.81 -14.68
C TYR A 322 4.19 1.13 -15.75
N SER A 323 3.84 1.02 -17.03
CA SER A 323 4.75 1.36 -18.12
C SER A 323 5.09 2.84 -18.16
N GLU A 324 4.10 3.72 -17.98
CA GLU A 324 4.28 5.17 -17.91
C GLU A 324 5.11 5.56 -16.69
N LEU A 325 4.85 4.96 -15.51
CA LEU A 325 5.67 5.17 -14.30
C LEU A 325 7.15 4.83 -14.55
N LYS A 326 7.42 3.72 -15.23
CA LYS A 326 8.78 3.30 -15.57
C LYS A 326 9.45 4.26 -16.53
N GLU A 327 8.72 4.77 -17.52
CA GLU A 327 9.22 5.79 -18.46
C GLU A 327 9.49 7.12 -17.77
N MET A 328 8.54 7.62 -16.97
CA MET A 328 8.64 8.91 -16.27
C MET A 328 9.88 9.04 -15.39
N VAL A 329 10.40 7.94 -14.87
CA VAL A 329 11.52 7.93 -13.92
C VAL A 329 12.85 7.62 -14.59
N SER A 330 12.89 7.29 -15.88
CA SER A 330 14.07 6.78 -16.59
C SER A 330 15.28 7.72 -16.51
N ASP A 331 15.05 9.03 -16.58
CA ASP A 331 16.08 10.07 -16.49
C ASP A 331 16.32 10.56 -15.05
N VAL A 332 15.52 10.09 -14.10
CA VAL A 332 15.58 10.52 -12.70
C VAL A 332 16.42 9.56 -11.88
N ILE A 333 16.18 8.25 -12.00
CA ILE A 333 16.92 7.21 -11.26
C ILE A 333 17.00 5.93 -12.09
N GLY A 334 18.13 5.23 -11.98
CA GLY A 334 18.32 3.97 -12.70
C GLY A 334 17.52 2.80 -12.10
N TYR A 335 17.08 1.87 -12.96
CA TYR A 335 16.30 0.69 -12.57
C TYR A 335 17.06 -0.32 -11.69
N GLY A 336 18.38 -0.18 -11.57
CA GLY A 336 19.19 -0.93 -10.60
C GLY A 336 18.89 -0.57 -9.14
N ALA A 337 18.29 0.58 -8.87
CA ALA A 337 17.81 0.98 -7.53
C ALA A 337 16.48 0.26 -7.19
N LYS A 338 16.51 -1.05 -6.94
CA LYS A 338 15.35 -1.95 -6.88
C LYS A 338 15.05 -2.56 -5.51
N MET A 339 15.84 -2.24 -4.47
CA MET A 339 15.61 -2.77 -3.12
C MET A 339 14.43 -2.09 -2.46
N GLY A 340 13.61 -2.87 -1.74
CA GLY A 340 12.37 -2.37 -1.16
C GLY A 340 11.39 -1.93 -2.25
N GLU A 341 10.93 -0.69 -2.18
CA GLU A 341 10.11 0.00 -3.20
C GLU A 341 10.97 0.46 -4.38
N GLY A 342 12.27 0.64 -4.15
CA GLY A 342 13.23 1.00 -5.17
C GLY A 342 12.84 2.24 -5.97
N TRP A 343 13.20 2.26 -7.25
CA TRP A 343 12.90 3.37 -8.16
C TRP A 343 11.41 3.70 -8.30
N LEU A 344 10.51 2.72 -8.00
CA LEU A 344 9.06 2.94 -8.05
C LEU A 344 8.62 4.07 -7.11
N LEU A 345 9.18 4.14 -5.90
CA LEU A 345 8.86 5.23 -4.96
C LEU A 345 9.21 6.61 -5.53
N THR A 346 10.33 6.72 -6.24
CA THR A 346 10.69 7.97 -6.94
C THR A 346 9.74 8.24 -8.10
N ALA A 347 9.32 7.20 -8.85
CA ALA A 347 8.35 7.32 -9.95
C ALA A 347 6.97 7.78 -9.45
N GLU A 348 6.48 7.23 -8.34
CA GLU A 348 5.24 7.67 -7.68
C GLU A 348 5.30 9.18 -7.32
N MET A 349 6.45 9.69 -6.85
CA MET A 349 6.59 11.12 -6.59
C MET A 349 6.53 11.94 -7.89
N VAL A 350 7.15 11.49 -8.97
CA VAL A 350 7.12 12.18 -10.28
C VAL A 350 5.69 12.20 -10.84
N GLU A 351 4.98 11.07 -10.77
CA GLU A 351 3.58 10.97 -11.19
C GLU A 351 2.70 11.96 -10.43
N LEU A 352 2.78 11.94 -9.09
CA LEU A 352 2.00 12.82 -8.23
C LEU A 352 2.25 14.30 -8.52
N ILE A 353 3.50 14.70 -8.77
CA ILE A 353 3.81 16.07 -9.15
C ILE A 353 3.12 16.43 -10.47
N ARG A 354 3.23 15.56 -11.47
CA ARG A 354 2.66 15.79 -12.83
C ARG A 354 1.14 15.78 -12.85
N SER A 355 0.50 15.07 -11.93
CA SER A 355 -0.96 15.01 -11.77
C SER A 355 -1.51 16.04 -10.76
N GLY A 356 -0.71 17.04 -10.37
CA GLY A 356 -1.17 18.14 -9.53
C GLY A 356 -1.15 17.87 -8.01
N TYR A 357 -0.65 16.71 -7.58
CA TYR A 357 -0.45 16.39 -6.16
C TYR A 357 0.99 16.70 -5.71
N GLY A 358 1.52 17.85 -6.13
CA GLY A 358 2.90 18.24 -5.85
C GLY A 358 3.23 18.50 -4.38
N ASN A 359 2.24 18.54 -3.48
CA ASN A 359 2.46 18.52 -2.03
C ASN A 359 2.53 17.05 -1.59
N ILE A 360 3.72 16.56 -1.26
CA ILE A 360 3.96 15.13 -1.06
C ILE A 360 4.47 14.86 0.36
N VAL A 361 3.77 13.98 1.07
CA VAL A 361 4.26 13.35 2.29
C VAL A 361 5.00 12.07 1.92
N CYS A 362 6.32 12.03 2.15
CA CYS A 362 7.11 10.83 1.99
C CYS A 362 7.23 10.13 3.35
N ALA A 363 6.39 9.11 3.57
CA ALA A 363 6.30 8.37 4.83
C ALA A 363 7.46 7.36 4.94
N GLN A 364 8.38 7.61 5.87
CA GLN A 364 9.61 6.85 6.02
C GLN A 364 9.66 6.12 7.35
N PRO A 365 9.83 4.79 7.37
CA PRO A 365 10.10 4.10 8.61
C PRO A 365 11.58 4.26 9.01
N PHE A 366 11.82 4.45 10.30
CA PHE A 366 13.17 4.34 10.83
C PHE A 366 13.79 2.99 10.48
N GLY A 367 15.07 2.99 10.11
CA GLY A 367 15.83 1.80 9.72
C GLY A 367 15.53 1.24 8.33
N CYS A 368 14.74 1.92 7.50
CA CYS A 368 14.50 1.54 6.10
C CYS A 368 15.51 2.18 5.16
N LEU A 369 16.62 1.48 4.90
CA LEU A 369 17.68 1.98 4.02
C LEU A 369 17.19 2.30 2.59
N PRO A 370 16.42 1.42 1.90
CA PRO A 370 15.91 1.73 0.56
C PRO A 370 15.14 3.05 0.53
N ASN A 371 14.27 3.29 1.49
CA ASN A 371 13.42 4.48 1.54
C ASN A 371 14.24 5.77 1.75
N HIS A 372 15.29 5.69 2.58
CA HIS A 372 16.20 6.82 2.75
C HIS A 372 16.95 7.17 1.46
N ILE A 373 17.27 6.17 0.61
CA ILE A 373 17.97 6.37 -0.66
C ILE A 373 17.02 6.89 -1.75
N VAL A 374 15.95 6.14 -2.04
CA VAL A 374 15.08 6.42 -3.20
C VAL A 374 13.89 7.33 -2.87
N GLY A 375 13.60 7.56 -1.59
CA GLY A 375 12.64 8.55 -1.12
C GLY A 375 13.34 9.86 -0.75
N LYS A 376 13.84 9.95 0.49
CA LYS A 376 14.48 11.16 1.04
C LYS A 376 15.68 11.65 0.23
N GLY A 377 16.52 10.72 -0.22
CA GLY A 377 17.72 11.04 -1.00
C GLY A 377 17.42 11.67 -2.35
N MET A 378 16.24 11.41 -2.94
CA MET A 378 15.85 11.95 -4.25
C MET A 378 15.16 13.31 -4.18
N ILE A 379 14.75 13.78 -3.00
CA ILE A 379 13.98 15.04 -2.84
C ILE A 379 14.71 16.24 -3.45
N ARG A 380 16.01 16.36 -3.24
CA ARG A 380 16.79 17.48 -3.81
C ARG A 380 16.77 17.46 -5.34
N LYS A 381 16.94 16.28 -5.95
CA LYS A 381 16.89 16.13 -7.41
C LYS A 381 15.50 16.44 -7.95
N LEU A 382 14.46 15.93 -7.30
CA LEU A 382 13.08 16.19 -7.71
C LEU A 382 12.72 17.67 -7.63
N ARG A 383 13.10 18.37 -6.56
CA ARG A 383 12.91 19.83 -6.46
C ARG A 383 13.69 20.64 -7.49
N SER A 384 14.82 20.12 -7.96
CA SER A 384 15.58 20.75 -9.05
C SER A 384 14.90 20.57 -10.40
N LEU A 385 14.21 19.45 -10.62
CA LEU A 385 13.46 19.16 -11.84
C LEU A 385 12.04 19.77 -11.83
N TYR A 386 11.46 19.86 -10.65
CA TYR A 386 10.09 20.35 -10.39
C TYR A 386 10.14 21.35 -9.22
N PRO A 387 10.47 22.64 -9.48
CA PRO A 387 10.64 23.65 -8.44
C PRO A 387 9.40 23.90 -7.58
N GLU A 388 8.21 23.62 -8.12
CA GLU A 388 6.93 23.70 -7.45
C GLU A 388 6.69 22.56 -6.44
N ALA A 389 7.45 21.48 -6.50
CA ALA A 389 7.25 20.31 -5.65
C ALA A 389 7.55 20.62 -4.17
N ASN A 390 6.55 20.39 -3.33
CA ASN A 390 6.59 20.62 -1.90
C ASN A 390 6.62 19.28 -1.15
N ILE A 391 7.78 18.61 -1.18
CA ILE A 391 7.95 17.26 -0.66
C ILE A 391 8.48 17.31 0.77
N VAL A 392 7.78 16.68 1.73
CA VAL A 392 8.20 16.57 3.12
C VAL A 392 8.41 15.11 3.52
N PRO A 393 9.65 14.72 3.91
CA PRO A 393 9.88 13.40 4.49
C PRO A 393 9.46 13.40 5.96
N ILE A 394 8.64 12.42 6.34
CA ILE A 394 8.20 12.20 7.73
C ILE A 394 8.74 10.85 8.19
N ASP A 395 9.58 10.90 9.21
CA ASP A 395 10.15 9.69 9.81
C ASP A 395 9.18 9.11 10.86
N TYR A 396 8.90 7.81 10.74
CA TYR A 396 8.06 7.05 11.66
C TYR A 396 8.91 6.04 12.43
N ASP A 397 8.85 6.13 13.74
CA ASP A 397 9.48 5.20 14.68
C ASP A 397 8.75 5.21 16.02
N PRO A 398 9.00 4.25 16.91
CA PRO A 398 8.32 4.19 18.20
C PRO A 398 8.60 5.37 19.14
N GLY A 399 9.73 6.07 18.93
CA GLY A 399 10.13 7.25 19.72
C GLY A 399 9.64 8.57 19.13
N ALA A 400 9.17 8.56 17.88
CA ALA A 400 8.67 9.78 17.23
C ALA A 400 7.30 10.17 17.74
N THR A 401 7.14 11.45 18.11
CA THR A 401 5.84 11.95 18.58
C THR A 401 4.93 12.29 17.40
N ARG A 402 3.68 11.86 17.45
CA ARG A 402 2.64 12.18 16.48
C ARG A 402 2.54 13.70 16.24
N VAL A 403 2.62 14.50 17.32
CA VAL A 403 2.52 15.96 17.24
C VAL A 403 3.61 16.57 16.36
N ASN A 404 4.86 16.10 16.46
CA ASN A 404 5.96 16.60 15.64
C ASN A 404 5.76 16.23 14.17
N GLN A 405 5.25 15.03 13.88
CA GLN A 405 4.92 14.60 12.51
C GLN A 405 3.81 15.48 11.92
N GLU A 406 2.71 15.65 12.65
CA GLU A 406 1.58 16.49 12.24
C GLU A 406 1.99 17.96 12.04
N ASN A 407 2.83 18.54 12.91
CA ASN A 407 3.31 19.91 12.76
C ASN A 407 4.12 20.10 11.48
N ARG A 408 4.98 19.15 11.11
CA ARG A 408 5.73 19.21 9.84
C ARG A 408 4.80 19.14 8.63
N ILE A 409 3.74 18.31 8.69
CA ILE A 409 2.74 18.24 7.65
C ILE A 409 1.93 19.55 7.58
N LYS A 410 1.52 20.12 8.71
CA LYS A 410 0.82 21.43 8.77
C LYS A 410 1.64 22.56 8.14
N LEU A 411 2.96 22.57 8.35
CA LEU A 411 3.84 23.54 7.70
C LEU A 411 3.84 23.38 6.17
N MET A 412 3.86 22.13 5.66
CA MET A 412 3.71 21.85 4.23
C MET A 412 2.37 22.36 3.69
N LEU A 413 1.29 22.09 4.43
CA LEU A 413 -0.07 22.51 4.05
C LEU A 413 -0.24 24.02 4.06
N ALA A 414 0.38 24.73 5.00
CA ALA A 414 0.35 26.19 5.05
C ALA A 414 1.00 26.81 3.79
N VAL A 415 2.13 26.28 3.33
CA VAL A 415 2.76 26.71 2.09
C VAL A 415 1.89 26.40 0.87
N ALA A 416 1.20 25.26 0.86
CA ALA A 416 0.29 24.87 -0.21
C ALA A 416 -0.94 25.78 -0.29
N ALA A 417 -1.56 26.10 0.87
CA ALA A 417 -2.72 27.00 0.95
C ALA A 417 -2.39 28.42 0.48
N GLU A 418 -1.21 28.95 0.85
CA GLU A 418 -0.76 30.26 0.39
C GLU A 418 -0.62 30.32 -1.14
N ARG A 419 -0.16 29.23 -1.77
CA ARG A 419 -0.06 29.14 -3.24
C ARG A 419 -1.43 29.14 -3.92
N ILE A 420 -2.41 28.41 -3.38
CA ILE A 420 -3.80 28.39 -3.90
C ILE A 420 -4.41 29.81 -3.78
N GLY A 421 -4.27 30.47 -2.65
CA GLY A 421 -4.75 31.85 -2.46
C GLY A 421 -4.17 32.84 -3.49
N LYS A 422 -2.85 32.76 -3.73
CA LYS A 422 -2.17 33.60 -4.74
C LYS A 422 -2.63 33.31 -6.18
N SER A 423 -2.89 32.05 -6.51
CA SER A 423 -3.41 31.66 -7.84
C SER A 423 -4.79 32.24 -8.07
N SER A 424 -5.70 32.11 -7.11
CA SER A 424 -7.07 32.64 -7.18
C SER A 424 -7.10 34.16 -7.29
N GLU A 425 -6.20 34.89 -6.61
CA GLU A 425 -6.07 36.34 -6.73
C GLU A 425 -5.54 36.78 -8.11
N ASN A 426 -4.66 36.01 -8.71
CA ASN A 426 -4.10 36.30 -10.03
C ASN A 426 -5.15 36.04 -11.13
N GLU A 427 -5.88 34.94 -11.07
CA GLU A 427 -6.99 34.64 -11.99
C GLU A 427 -8.05 35.75 -11.97
N GLN A 428 -8.48 36.18 -10.75
CA GLN A 428 -9.44 37.30 -10.63
C GLN A 428 -8.90 38.63 -11.18
N LYS A 429 -7.59 38.86 -11.15
CA LYS A 429 -6.97 40.05 -11.74
C LYS A 429 -6.87 39.96 -13.26
N GLU A 430 -6.67 38.76 -13.82
CA GLU A 430 -6.66 38.52 -15.25
C GLU A 430 -8.07 38.64 -15.85
N ASP A 431 -9.08 38.04 -15.22
CA ASP A 431 -10.48 38.14 -15.62
C ASP A 431 -10.95 39.62 -15.65
N LYS A 432 -10.63 40.40 -14.59
CA LYS A 432 -10.95 41.83 -14.56
C LYS A 432 -10.24 42.63 -15.63
N LYS A 433 -9.00 42.24 -16.04
CA LYS A 433 -8.29 42.90 -17.14
C LYS A 433 -8.88 42.56 -18.49
N GLU A 434 -9.40 41.35 -18.67
CA GLU A 434 -10.03 40.89 -19.88
C GLU A 434 -11.41 41.53 -20.04
N GLU A 435 -12.21 41.63 -18.96
CA GLU A 435 -13.47 42.38 -18.94
C GLU A 435 -13.27 43.87 -19.25
N ALA A 436 -12.23 44.49 -18.69
CA ALA A 436 -11.87 45.89 -18.97
C ALA A 436 -11.51 46.12 -20.45
N LYS A 437 -10.75 45.19 -21.05
CA LYS A 437 -10.40 45.24 -22.48
C LYS A 437 -11.61 45.06 -23.40
N VAL A 438 -12.56 44.22 -23.03
CA VAL A 438 -13.82 44.06 -23.81
C VAL A 438 -14.68 45.32 -23.73
N LEU A 439 -14.71 46.00 -22.59
CA LEU A 439 -15.43 47.27 -22.41
C LEU A 439 -14.77 48.47 -23.14
N GLU A 440 -13.46 48.45 -23.39
CA GLU A 440 -12.77 49.48 -24.19
C GLU A 440 -12.89 49.26 -25.70
N THR A 441 -13.40 48.10 -26.15
CA THR A 441 -13.51 47.73 -27.56
C THR A 441 -14.96 47.86 -28.09
N VAL A 442 -15.94 48.24 -27.25
CA VAL A 442 -17.32 48.56 -27.59
C VAL A 442 -17.52 50.08 -27.57
#